data_90f0d8d2a48ca29881eb38659857c952
#
_entry.id   90f0d8d2a48ca29881eb38659857c952
#
_cell.length_a   1.000
_cell.length_b   1.000
_cell.length_c   1.000
_cell.angle_alpha   90.00
_cell.angle_beta   90.00
_cell.angle_gamma   90.00
#
_symmetry.space_group_name_H-M   'P 1'
#
loop_
_entity.id
_entity.type
_entity.pdbx_description
1 polymer ?
#
loop_
_entity_poly.entity_id
_entity_poly.type
_entity_poly.pdbx_seq_one_letter_code
_entity_poly.pdbx_strand_id
1 'polypeptide(L)'
;SIFIKEKNIEQFNPLILAQNLSLVLTEKLPPSNLTVFELVALGRQPYTNWVGKLTSDDLSKITEAIQLTQIEHLANKKHFEISDGQLQKVLIARAFAQDTPLIILDEPTTHLDLLHKVSLFKLLKKLARETNKCILFSTHDIDMAIQLCDEMIVMTPELIVQDEPCNLILKGIFDTIFKDENLFFDKNKGKFIFKS
;
A
#
# COMPACT_ATOMS: atom_id res chain seq x y z
N SER A 1 -1.91 -12.38 18.42
CA SER A 1 -3.09 -12.74 17.60
C SER A 1 -3.53 -11.54 16.77
N ILE A 2 -3.92 -11.78 15.52
CA ILE A 2 -4.42 -10.75 14.59
C ILE A 2 -5.91 -10.99 14.37
N PHE A 3 -6.70 -9.91 14.39
CA PHE A 3 -8.15 -9.99 14.22
C PHE A 3 -8.61 -9.08 13.08
N ILE A 4 -9.57 -9.55 12.29
CA ILE A 4 -10.32 -8.77 11.31
C ILE A 4 -11.80 -8.85 11.71
N LYS A 5 -12.42 -7.70 12.01
CA LYS A 5 -13.81 -7.64 12.48
C LYS A 5 -14.08 -8.65 13.62
N GLU A 6 -13.27 -8.58 14.68
CA GLU A 6 -13.35 -9.42 15.89
C GLU A 6 -13.08 -10.93 15.69
N LYS A 7 -12.84 -11.39 14.48
CA LYS A 7 -12.49 -12.78 14.19
C LYS A 7 -11.01 -12.95 14.00
N ASN A 8 -10.38 -13.94 14.68
CA ASN A 8 -8.96 -14.26 14.52
C ASN A 8 -8.67 -14.69 13.07
N ILE A 9 -7.59 -14.14 12.50
CA ILE A 9 -7.20 -14.40 11.10
C ILE A 9 -6.99 -15.89 10.81
N GLU A 10 -6.51 -16.68 11.79
CA GLU A 10 -6.29 -18.12 11.68
C GLU A 10 -7.59 -18.93 11.51
N GLN A 11 -8.73 -18.34 11.85
CA GLN A 11 -10.05 -18.95 11.73
C GLN A 11 -10.75 -18.68 10.40
N PHE A 12 -10.13 -17.86 9.53
CA PHE A 12 -10.69 -17.60 8.22
C PHE A 12 -10.38 -18.74 7.24
N ASN A 13 -11.37 -19.09 6.45
CA ASN A 13 -11.12 -19.82 5.22
C ASN A 13 -10.24 -18.94 4.30
N PRO A 14 -9.18 -19.46 3.67
CA PRO A 14 -8.27 -18.67 2.82
C PRO A 14 -9.00 -17.87 1.73
N LEU A 15 -10.03 -18.41 1.11
CA LEU A 15 -10.82 -17.71 0.09
C LEU A 15 -11.57 -16.51 0.69
N ILE A 16 -12.19 -16.69 1.84
CA ILE A 16 -12.91 -15.62 2.55
C ILE A 16 -11.91 -14.55 3.01
N LEU A 17 -10.73 -14.94 3.49
CA LEU A 17 -9.68 -13.99 3.86
C LEU A 17 -9.26 -13.15 2.65
N ALA A 18 -9.02 -13.78 1.50
CA ALA A 18 -8.67 -13.10 0.25
C ALA A 18 -9.78 -12.17 -0.28
N GLN A 19 -11.03 -12.33 0.15
CA GLN A 19 -12.12 -11.40 -0.15
C GLN A 19 -12.23 -10.24 0.86
N ASN A 20 -11.47 -10.26 1.95
CA ASN A 20 -11.48 -9.22 2.98
C ASN A 20 -10.17 -8.43 3.05
N LEU A 21 -9.07 -8.99 2.57
CA LEU A 21 -7.74 -8.44 2.66
C LEU A 21 -6.97 -8.67 1.37
N SER A 22 -6.38 -7.63 0.79
CA SER A 22 -5.38 -7.75 -0.28
C SER A 22 -4.00 -7.29 0.20
N LEU A 23 -2.96 -7.90 -0.38
CA LEU A 23 -1.57 -7.67 -0.02
C LEU A 23 -0.75 -7.26 -1.24
N VAL A 24 0.13 -6.27 -1.04
CA VAL A 24 1.21 -5.93 -1.96
C VAL A 24 2.51 -6.06 -1.19
N LEU A 25 3.32 -7.05 -1.57
CA LEU A 25 4.61 -7.33 -0.92
C LEU A 25 5.75 -6.71 -1.72
N THR A 26 6.88 -6.49 -1.06
CA THR A 26 8.13 -5.97 -1.66
C THR A 26 8.85 -6.99 -2.55
N GLU A 27 8.43 -8.24 -2.54
CA GLU A 27 9.07 -9.30 -3.33
C GLU A 27 8.93 -9.04 -4.83
N LYS A 28 10.03 -9.30 -5.56
CA LYS A 28 10.03 -9.21 -7.01
C LYS A 28 9.13 -10.29 -7.61
N LEU A 29 8.36 -9.89 -8.61
CA LEU A 29 7.57 -10.85 -9.37
C LEU A 29 8.48 -11.84 -10.09
N PRO A 30 8.12 -13.13 -10.11
CA PRO A 30 8.83 -14.11 -10.93
C PRO A 30 8.72 -13.73 -12.40
N PRO A 31 9.73 -14.08 -13.24
CA PRO A 31 9.65 -13.86 -14.66
C PRO A 31 8.41 -14.52 -15.25
N SER A 32 7.63 -13.74 -15.99
CA SER A 32 6.42 -14.24 -16.68
C SER A 32 6.17 -13.44 -17.96
N ASN A 33 5.35 -13.98 -18.85
CA ASN A 33 4.93 -13.31 -20.08
C ASN A 33 3.59 -12.58 -19.94
N LEU A 34 3.14 -12.32 -18.69
CA LEU A 34 1.88 -11.64 -18.46
C LEU A 34 1.95 -10.17 -18.88
N THR A 35 0.89 -9.72 -19.53
CA THR A 35 0.62 -8.30 -19.75
C THR A 35 0.24 -7.63 -18.44
N VAL A 36 0.32 -6.30 -18.39
CA VAL A 36 -0.17 -5.51 -17.25
C VAL A 36 -1.64 -5.81 -16.97
N PHE A 37 -2.49 -5.90 -18.01
CA PHE A 37 -3.89 -6.27 -17.84
C PHE A 37 -4.06 -7.64 -17.19
N GLU A 38 -3.35 -8.66 -17.68
CA GLU A 38 -3.40 -10.01 -17.13
C GLU A 38 -2.90 -10.04 -15.67
N LEU A 39 -1.86 -9.26 -15.36
CA LEU A 39 -1.33 -9.16 -14.01
C LEU A 39 -2.34 -8.53 -13.03
N VAL A 40 -3.05 -7.48 -13.45
CA VAL A 40 -4.14 -6.88 -12.68
C VAL A 40 -5.31 -7.86 -12.53
N ALA A 41 -5.63 -8.62 -13.60
CA ALA A 41 -6.69 -9.61 -13.60
C ALA A 41 -6.47 -10.75 -12.57
N LEU A 42 -5.22 -11.06 -12.19
CA LEU A 42 -4.93 -12.00 -11.10
C LEU A 42 -5.55 -11.56 -9.77
N GLY A 43 -5.82 -10.26 -9.56
CA GLY A 43 -6.55 -9.76 -8.40
C GLY A 43 -7.96 -10.35 -8.27
N ARG A 44 -8.57 -10.78 -9.38
CA ARG A 44 -9.91 -11.39 -9.38
C ARG A 44 -9.93 -12.88 -9.06
N GLN A 45 -8.76 -13.52 -8.85
CA GLN A 45 -8.65 -14.96 -8.59
C GLN A 45 -9.57 -15.44 -7.45
N PRO A 46 -9.80 -14.71 -6.34
CA PRO A 46 -10.72 -15.14 -5.28
C PRO A 46 -12.20 -15.20 -5.69
N TYR A 47 -12.54 -14.70 -6.87
CA TYR A 47 -13.93 -14.63 -7.38
C TYR A 47 -14.15 -15.49 -8.63
N THR A 48 -13.06 -16.00 -9.24
CA THR A 48 -13.14 -16.83 -10.42
C THR A 48 -13.44 -18.29 -10.06
N ASN A 49 -13.96 -19.04 -11.04
CA ASN A 49 -14.12 -20.48 -10.91
C ASN A 49 -12.77 -21.20 -11.07
N TRP A 50 -12.74 -22.52 -10.96
CA TRP A 50 -11.54 -23.35 -11.07
C TRP A 50 -10.82 -23.25 -12.43
N VAL A 51 -11.50 -22.80 -13.48
CA VAL A 51 -10.90 -22.53 -14.82
C VAL A 51 -10.31 -21.11 -14.89
N GLY A 52 -10.57 -20.24 -13.92
CA GLY A 52 -10.12 -18.85 -13.93
C GLY A 52 -10.92 -17.95 -14.89
N LYS A 53 -12.17 -18.32 -15.23
CA LYS A 53 -13.00 -17.55 -16.16
C LYS A 53 -13.46 -16.24 -15.49
N LEU A 54 -13.12 -15.11 -16.12
CA LEU A 54 -13.57 -13.78 -15.72
C LEU A 54 -15.02 -13.53 -16.17
N THR A 55 -15.80 -12.95 -15.29
CA THR A 55 -17.16 -12.45 -15.58
C THR A 55 -17.11 -11.01 -16.09
N SER A 56 -18.26 -10.47 -16.52
CA SER A 56 -18.37 -9.05 -16.88
C SER A 56 -18.10 -8.13 -15.69
N ASP A 57 -18.48 -8.52 -14.48
CA ASP A 57 -18.19 -7.80 -13.24
C ASP A 57 -16.68 -7.77 -12.96
N ASP A 58 -16.00 -8.91 -13.11
CA ASP A 58 -14.54 -8.98 -12.95
C ASP A 58 -13.82 -8.06 -13.94
N LEU A 59 -14.24 -8.04 -15.20
CA LEU A 59 -13.68 -7.14 -16.21
C LEU A 59 -13.91 -5.66 -15.86
N SER A 60 -15.08 -5.33 -15.32
CA SER A 60 -15.38 -3.98 -14.83
C SER A 60 -14.44 -3.57 -13.69
N LYS A 61 -14.23 -4.43 -12.68
CA LYS A 61 -13.33 -4.19 -11.55
C LYS A 61 -11.87 -4.05 -11.99
N ILE A 62 -11.41 -4.85 -12.95
CA ILE A 62 -10.07 -4.75 -13.53
C ILE A 62 -9.91 -3.39 -14.22
N THR A 63 -10.88 -3.01 -15.05
CA THR A 63 -10.84 -1.75 -15.80
C THR A 63 -10.85 -0.55 -14.86
N GLU A 64 -11.71 -0.56 -13.85
CA GLU A 64 -11.77 0.46 -12.80
C GLU A 64 -10.42 0.61 -12.08
N ALA A 65 -9.81 -0.50 -11.66
CA ALA A 65 -8.51 -0.49 -10.98
C ALA A 65 -7.39 0.10 -11.85
N ILE A 66 -7.37 -0.23 -13.15
CA ILE A 66 -6.41 0.30 -14.13
C ILE A 66 -6.60 1.82 -14.29
N GLN A 67 -7.83 2.29 -14.38
CA GLN A 67 -8.15 3.73 -14.49
C GLN A 67 -7.79 4.49 -13.22
N LEU A 68 -8.17 3.99 -12.05
CA LEU A 68 -7.85 4.60 -10.75
C LEU A 68 -6.35 4.79 -10.55
N THR A 69 -5.53 3.87 -11.04
CA THR A 69 -4.07 3.92 -10.91
C THR A 69 -3.38 4.62 -12.10
N GLN A 70 -4.14 5.04 -13.12
CA GLN A 70 -3.67 5.77 -14.31
C GLN A 70 -2.61 4.99 -15.12
N ILE A 71 -2.85 3.71 -15.35
CA ILE A 71 -1.94 2.81 -16.08
C ILE A 71 -2.56 2.23 -17.36
N GLU A 72 -3.63 2.82 -17.90
CA GLU A 72 -4.34 2.35 -19.09
C GLU A 72 -3.39 2.19 -20.28
N HIS A 73 -2.46 3.13 -20.43
CA HIS A 73 -1.45 3.15 -21.49
C HIS A 73 -0.42 2.00 -21.41
N LEU A 74 -0.40 1.28 -20.28
CA LEU A 74 0.48 0.15 -20.04
C LEU A 74 -0.22 -1.20 -20.21
N ALA A 75 -1.55 -1.24 -20.31
CA ALA A 75 -2.37 -2.46 -20.20
C ALA A 75 -1.89 -3.63 -21.10
N ASN A 76 -1.44 -3.34 -22.32
CA ASN A 76 -0.97 -4.33 -23.28
C ASN A 76 0.54 -4.61 -23.22
N LYS A 77 1.31 -3.86 -22.40
CA LYS A 77 2.74 -4.10 -22.23
C LYS A 77 2.98 -5.32 -21.33
N LYS A 78 4.10 -6.00 -21.55
CA LYS A 78 4.56 -7.04 -20.62
C LYS A 78 5.12 -6.39 -19.36
N HIS A 79 4.98 -7.05 -18.21
CA HIS A 79 5.41 -6.46 -16.92
C HIS A 79 6.92 -6.16 -16.85
N PHE A 80 7.75 -6.83 -17.66
CA PHE A 80 9.19 -6.57 -17.73
C PHE A 80 9.56 -5.42 -18.71
N GLU A 81 8.60 -4.85 -19.42
CA GLU A 81 8.78 -3.70 -20.33
C GLU A 81 8.49 -2.36 -19.67
N ILE A 82 8.15 -2.36 -18.38
CA ILE A 82 7.77 -1.17 -17.63
C ILE A 82 8.77 -0.90 -16.50
N SER A 83 8.86 0.36 -16.06
CA SER A 83 9.74 0.74 -14.95
C SER A 83 9.24 0.21 -13.60
N ASP A 84 10.14 0.17 -12.59
CA ASP A 84 9.78 -0.27 -11.22
C ASP A 84 8.63 0.56 -10.63
N GLY A 85 8.63 1.89 -10.84
CA GLY A 85 7.53 2.75 -10.39
C GLY A 85 6.21 2.49 -11.12
N GLN A 86 6.26 2.13 -12.41
CA GLN A 86 5.07 1.69 -13.14
C GLN A 86 4.60 0.31 -12.67
N LEU A 87 5.53 -0.61 -12.42
CA LEU A 87 5.22 -1.93 -11.88
C LEU A 87 4.56 -1.82 -10.50
N GLN A 88 5.04 -0.91 -9.64
CA GLN A 88 4.44 -0.67 -8.34
C GLN A 88 2.96 -0.24 -8.47
N LYS A 89 2.64 0.66 -9.41
CA LYS A 89 1.26 1.04 -9.69
C LYS A 89 0.41 -0.13 -10.19
N VAL A 90 0.99 -1.02 -11.00
CA VAL A 90 0.32 -2.24 -11.48
C VAL A 90 0.00 -3.20 -10.32
N LEU A 91 0.92 -3.38 -9.38
CA LEU A 91 0.68 -4.21 -8.19
C LEU A 91 -0.42 -3.63 -7.29
N ILE A 92 -0.45 -2.31 -7.15
CA ILE A 92 -1.53 -1.61 -6.45
C ILE A 92 -2.85 -1.80 -7.22
N ALA A 93 -2.87 -1.65 -8.54
CA ALA A 93 -4.06 -1.91 -9.35
C ALA A 93 -4.57 -3.34 -9.17
N ARG A 94 -3.68 -4.35 -9.12
CA ARG A 94 -4.04 -5.73 -8.82
C ARG A 94 -4.74 -5.87 -7.45
N ALA A 95 -4.20 -5.22 -6.42
CA ALA A 95 -4.81 -5.22 -5.09
C ALA A 95 -6.17 -4.53 -5.07
N PHE A 96 -6.34 -3.45 -5.86
CA PHE A 96 -7.62 -2.77 -6.02
C PHE A 96 -8.64 -3.61 -6.80
N ALA A 97 -8.21 -4.30 -7.86
CA ALA A 97 -9.07 -5.22 -8.62
C ALA A 97 -9.59 -6.37 -7.76
N GLN A 98 -8.87 -6.78 -6.71
CA GLN A 98 -9.34 -7.77 -5.73
C GLN A 98 -10.56 -7.29 -4.94
N ASP A 99 -10.81 -5.98 -4.91
CA ASP A 99 -12.00 -5.33 -4.32
C ASP A 99 -12.26 -5.66 -2.84
N THR A 100 -11.20 -5.66 -2.05
CA THR A 100 -11.25 -5.88 -0.59
C THR A 100 -11.44 -4.57 0.16
N PRO A 101 -12.05 -4.57 1.38
CA PRO A 101 -12.16 -3.39 2.22
C PRO A 101 -10.82 -2.94 2.83
N LEU A 102 -9.86 -3.84 3.00
CA LEU A 102 -8.52 -3.57 3.54
C LEU A 102 -7.46 -3.95 2.52
N ILE A 103 -6.53 -3.02 2.28
CA ILE A 103 -5.36 -3.20 1.41
C ILE A 103 -4.12 -2.94 2.27
N ILE A 104 -3.22 -3.91 2.35
CA ILE A 104 -1.94 -3.76 3.04
C ILE A 104 -0.81 -3.76 2.02
N LEU A 105 0.09 -2.77 2.12
CA LEU A 105 1.27 -2.68 1.28
C LEU A 105 2.53 -2.71 2.17
N ASP A 106 3.45 -3.58 1.81
CA ASP A 106 4.73 -3.67 2.50
C ASP A 106 5.76 -2.83 1.77
N GLU A 107 6.22 -1.75 2.42
CA GLU A 107 7.19 -0.79 1.90
C GLU A 107 7.01 -0.39 0.43
N PRO A 108 5.83 0.13 0.02
CA PRO A 108 5.50 0.34 -1.40
C PRO A 108 6.37 1.39 -2.09
N THR A 109 7.19 2.13 -1.36
CA THR A 109 8.08 3.18 -1.88
C THR A 109 9.53 2.73 -2.05
N THR A 110 9.86 1.50 -1.66
CA THR A 110 11.21 0.95 -1.79
C THR A 110 11.66 0.96 -3.27
N HIS A 111 12.91 1.36 -3.51
CA HIS A 111 13.52 1.53 -4.85
C HIS A 111 12.95 2.67 -5.71
N LEU A 112 12.05 3.51 -5.20
CA LEU A 112 11.56 4.68 -5.92
C LEU A 112 12.39 5.92 -5.60
N ASP A 113 12.59 6.77 -6.59
CA ASP A 113 13.12 8.12 -6.36
C ASP A 113 12.09 9.03 -5.65
N LEU A 114 12.52 10.19 -5.19
CA LEU A 114 11.71 11.11 -4.41
C LEU A 114 10.41 11.52 -5.12
N LEU A 115 10.46 11.80 -6.42
CA LEU A 115 9.28 12.24 -7.17
C LEU A 115 8.24 11.11 -7.30
N HIS A 116 8.72 9.89 -7.56
CA HIS A 116 7.87 8.71 -7.63
C HIS A 116 7.27 8.35 -6.26
N LYS A 117 8.05 8.48 -5.16
CA LYS A 117 7.54 8.30 -3.79
C LYS A 117 6.38 9.25 -3.49
N VAL A 118 6.58 10.56 -3.71
CA VAL A 118 5.53 11.57 -3.49
C VAL A 118 4.29 11.29 -4.34
N SER A 119 4.49 10.93 -5.61
CA SER A 119 3.39 10.57 -6.52
C SER A 119 2.61 9.37 -6.01
N LEU A 120 3.30 8.34 -5.50
CA LEU A 120 2.69 7.14 -4.97
C LEU A 120 1.89 7.43 -3.69
N PHE A 121 2.44 8.15 -2.72
CA PHE A 121 1.70 8.55 -1.51
C PHE A 121 0.44 9.34 -1.83
N LYS A 122 0.52 10.30 -2.78
CA LYS A 122 -0.64 11.05 -3.24
C LYS A 122 -1.68 10.15 -3.90
N LEU A 123 -1.24 9.17 -4.68
CA LEU A 123 -2.13 8.18 -5.29
C LEU A 123 -2.85 7.36 -4.20
N LEU A 124 -2.12 6.81 -3.23
CA LEU A 124 -2.72 6.02 -2.14
C LEU A 124 -3.74 6.85 -1.34
N LYS A 125 -3.40 8.10 -1.00
CA LYS A 125 -4.33 9.00 -0.31
C LYS A 125 -5.59 9.28 -1.13
N LYS A 126 -5.43 9.54 -2.43
CA LYS A 126 -6.56 9.72 -3.35
C LYS A 126 -7.44 8.47 -3.38
N LEU A 127 -6.83 7.30 -3.58
CA LEU A 127 -7.54 6.03 -3.65
C LEU A 127 -8.32 5.72 -2.37
N ALA A 128 -7.72 5.92 -1.19
CA ALA A 128 -8.41 5.71 0.08
C ALA A 128 -9.68 6.55 0.19
N ARG A 129 -9.62 7.83 -0.24
CA ARG A 129 -10.76 8.76 -0.18
C ARG A 129 -11.83 8.47 -1.22
N GLU A 130 -11.45 8.14 -2.46
CA GLU A 130 -12.39 7.92 -3.56
C GLU A 130 -13.09 6.55 -3.49
N THR A 131 -12.44 5.53 -2.89
CA THR A 131 -12.95 4.16 -2.88
C THR A 131 -13.49 3.71 -1.52
N ASN A 132 -13.39 4.55 -0.49
CA ASN A 132 -13.77 4.23 0.89
C ASN A 132 -13.13 2.93 1.42
N LYS A 133 -11.88 2.65 0.98
CA LYS A 133 -11.10 1.49 1.41
C LYS A 133 -10.05 1.92 2.44
N CYS A 134 -9.78 1.05 3.39
CA CYS A 134 -8.66 1.22 4.31
C CYS A 134 -7.36 0.79 3.61
N ILE A 135 -6.39 1.71 3.51
CA ILE A 135 -5.07 1.43 2.98
C ILE A 135 -4.06 1.57 4.11
N LEU A 136 -3.47 0.45 4.51
CA LEU A 136 -2.40 0.38 5.49
C LEU A 136 -1.08 0.07 4.76
N PHE A 137 -0.02 0.77 5.06
CA PHE A 137 1.30 0.45 4.50
C PHE A 137 2.42 0.65 5.53
N SER A 138 3.44 -0.20 5.44
CA SER A 138 4.70 -0.01 6.16
C SER A 138 5.58 0.98 5.39
N THR A 139 6.35 1.79 6.10
CA THR A 139 7.32 2.69 5.49
C THR A 139 8.39 3.13 6.48
N HIS A 140 9.58 3.40 5.99
CA HIS A 140 10.65 4.11 6.69
C HIS A 140 10.78 5.58 6.25
N ASP A 141 9.96 6.04 5.30
CA ASP A 141 9.90 7.43 4.85
C ASP A 141 9.04 8.29 5.81
N ILE A 142 9.49 8.43 7.07
CA ILE A 142 8.70 9.02 8.17
C ILE A 142 8.26 10.44 7.84
N ASP A 143 9.14 11.28 7.32
CA ASP A 143 8.84 12.69 7.00
C ASP A 143 7.71 12.81 5.96
N MET A 144 7.64 11.89 5.00
CA MET A 144 6.54 11.85 4.04
C MET A 144 5.25 11.32 4.66
N ALA A 145 5.35 10.28 5.49
CA ALA A 145 4.19 9.70 6.16
C ALA A 145 3.52 10.75 7.08
N ILE A 146 4.29 11.54 7.82
CA ILE A 146 3.78 12.65 8.65
C ILE A 146 2.95 13.65 7.84
N GLN A 147 3.36 13.94 6.59
CA GLN A 147 2.71 14.95 5.76
C GLN A 147 1.50 14.42 4.98
N LEU A 148 1.46 13.13 4.69
CA LEU A 148 0.54 12.57 3.70
C LEU A 148 -0.44 11.53 4.26
N CYS A 149 -0.15 10.88 5.40
CA CYS A 149 -1.05 9.92 6.02
C CYS A 149 -2.12 10.61 6.87
N ASP A 150 -3.28 9.98 6.98
CA ASP A 150 -4.35 10.45 7.85
C ASP A 150 -4.11 9.99 9.29
N GLU A 151 -3.60 8.76 9.48
CA GLU A 151 -3.19 8.19 10.76
C GLU A 151 -1.84 7.47 10.62
N MET A 152 -1.12 7.30 11.72
CA MET A 152 0.14 6.58 11.78
C MET A 152 0.16 5.62 12.97
N ILE A 153 0.76 4.46 12.77
CA ILE A 153 1.12 3.52 13.84
C ILE A 153 2.65 3.57 13.97
N VAL A 154 3.13 4.11 15.07
CA VAL A 154 4.56 4.10 15.40
C VAL A 154 4.85 2.90 16.28
N MET A 155 5.81 2.09 15.85
CA MET A 155 6.24 0.86 16.53
C MET A 155 7.71 0.96 16.90
N THR A 156 7.99 0.89 18.18
CA THR A 156 9.35 0.75 18.73
C THR A 156 9.40 -0.49 19.63
N PRO A 157 10.59 -0.95 20.08
CA PRO A 157 10.68 -2.08 21.02
C PRO A 157 9.89 -1.86 22.32
N GLU A 158 9.75 -0.59 22.73
CA GLU A 158 9.12 -0.23 24.00
C GLU A 158 7.66 0.24 23.86
N LEU A 159 7.24 0.65 22.64
CA LEU A 159 5.97 1.35 22.47
C LEU A 159 5.34 1.02 21.11
N ILE A 160 4.01 0.79 21.13
CA ILE A 160 3.17 0.81 19.94
C ILE A 160 2.08 1.85 20.18
N VAL A 161 2.00 2.85 19.32
CA VAL A 161 1.01 3.93 19.44
C VAL A 161 0.42 4.27 18.08
N GLN A 162 -0.89 4.46 18.02
CA GLN A 162 -1.64 4.90 16.85
C GLN A 162 -2.30 6.24 17.15
N ASP A 163 -2.11 7.20 16.26
CA ASP A 163 -2.78 8.51 16.31
C ASP A 163 -2.59 9.25 14.97
N GLU A 164 -3.24 10.39 14.85
CA GLU A 164 -2.94 11.36 13.80
C GLU A 164 -1.51 11.89 13.93
N PRO A 165 -0.81 12.18 12.80
CA PRO A 165 0.57 12.66 12.83
C PRO A 165 0.80 13.88 13.74
N CYS A 166 -0.14 14.84 13.74
CA CYS A 166 -0.05 16.04 14.57
C CYS A 166 -0.07 15.71 16.08
N ASN A 167 -0.90 14.76 16.49
CA ASN A 167 -0.98 14.32 17.88
C ASN A 167 0.29 13.57 18.32
N LEU A 168 0.85 12.74 17.43
CA LEU A 168 2.12 12.04 17.68
C LEU A 168 3.28 13.02 17.86
N ILE A 169 3.31 14.11 17.06
CA ILE A 169 4.29 15.20 17.20
C ILE A 169 4.13 15.89 18.56
N LEU A 170 2.91 16.27 18.93
CA LEU A 170 2.64 16.95 20.21
C LEU A 170 3.01 16.07 21.40
N LYS A 171 2.74 14.77 21.34
CA LYS A 171 3.10 13.78 22.36
C LYS A 171 4.61 13.49 22.43
N GLY A 172 5.40 13.98 21.49
CA GLY A 172 6.85 13.74 21.44
C GLY A 172 7.23 12.30 21.04
N ILE A 173 6.34 11.56 20.39
CA ILE A 173 6.56 10.15 20.04
C ILE A 173 7.76 10.02 19.08
N PHE A 174 7.94 10.95 18.15
CA PHE A 174 9.05 10.92 17.19
C PHE A 174 10.42 11.11 17.85
N ASP A 175 10.49 11.76 19.02
CA ASP A 175 11.73 11.90 19.80
C ASP A 175 12.22 10.54 20.34
N THR A 176 11.36 9.51 20.40
CA THR A 176 11.67 8.17 20.92
C THR A 176 12.13 7.17 19.86
N ILE A 177 11.95 7.48 18.56
CA ILE A 177 12.21 6.53 17.47
C ILE A 177 13.69 6.26 17.30
N PHE A 178 14.53 7.32 17.33
CA PHE A 178 15.97 7.22 17.16
C PHE A 178 16.68 7.63 18.45
N LYS A 179 17.58 6.76 18.94
CA LYS A 179 18.41 7.01 20.12
C LYS A 179 19.80 7.49 19.64
N ASP A 180 19.85 8.63 18.93
CA ASP A 180 21.10 9.24 18.46
C ASP A 180 21.19 10.67 18.99
N GLU A 181 22.34 11.03 19.62
CA GLU A 181 22.53 12.36 20.23
C GLU A 181 22.61 13.50 19.18
N ASN A 182 22.88 13.17 17.94
CA ASN A 182 23.02 14.13 16.84
C ASN A 182 21.76 14.21 15.97
N LEU A 183 20.78 13.33 16.17
CA LEU A 183 19.53 13.31 15.40
C LEU A 183 18.35 13.63 16.31
N PHE A 184 17.59 14.66 15.99
CA PHE A 184 16.41 15.03 16.76
C PHE A 184 15.25 15.41 15.83
N PHE A 185 14.03 15.29 16.34
CA PHE A 185 12.84 15.67 15.61
C PHE A 185 12.50 17.14 15.83
N ASP A 186 12.52 17.94 14.74
CA ASP A 186 12.07 19.34 14.80
C ASP A 186 10.54 19.40 14.64
N LYS A 187 9.84 19.61 15.76
CA LYS A 187 8.37 19.67 15.81
C LYS A 187 7.79 20.78 14.95
N ASN A 188 8.53 21.90 14.78
CA ASN A 188 8.05 23.01 13.96
C ASN A 188 8.17 22.73 12.46
N LYS A 189 9.16 21.94 12.06
CA LYS A 189 9.39 21.55 10.68
C LYS A 189 8.77 20.20 10.32
N GLY A 190 8.34 19.42 11.32
CA GLY A 190 7.77 18.09 11.13
C GLY A 190 8.74 17.10 10.49
N LYS A 191 10.05 17.18 10.82
CA LYS A 191 11.09 16.31 10.22
C LYS A 191 12.28 16.11 11.15
N PHE A 192 13.04 15.06 10.86
CA PHE A 192 14.31 14.82 11.54
C PHE A 192 15.42 15.74 11.00
N ILE A 193 16.22 16.30 11.91
CA ILE A 193 17.37 17.14 11.59
C ILE A 193 18.59 16.74 12.41
N PHE A 194 19.77 16.98 11.86
CA PHE A 194 21.04 16.78 12.57
C PHE A 194 21.44 18.05 13.33
N LYS A 195 21.98 17.86 14.55
CA LYS A 195 22.68 18.94 15.23
C LYS A 195 23.97 19.25 14.45
N SER A 196 24.12 20.47 14.02
CA SER A 196 25.37 21.01 13.46
C SER A 196 26.37 21.28 14.58
#